data_3f17cb0786f20619aa57f73f3fd6e388
#
_entry.id   3f17cb0786f20619aa57f73f3fd6e388
#
_cell.length_a   1.000
_cell.length_b   1.000
_cell.length_c   1.000
_cell.angle_alpha   90.00
_cell.angle_beta   90.00
_cell.angle_gamma   90.00
#
_symmetry.space_group_name_H-M   'P 1'
#
loop_
_entity.id
_entity.type
_entity.pdbx_description
1 polymer ?
#
loop_
_entity_poly.entity_id
_entity_poly.type
_entity_poly.pdbx_seq_one_letter_code
_entity_poly.pdbx_strand_id
1 'polypeptide(L)' 'MPYIQIKAYPKDEKIKQKVAERINEIFLEEWGCPQEAISLSIDAVQPENWQVEIEQKEILPNSDKMLILNGRKTY' A
#
# COMPACT_ATOMS: atom_id res chain seq x y z
N MET A 1 6.67 0.13 14.94
CA MET A 1 5.84 -1.00 14.53
C MET A 1 5.01 -0.65 13.29
N PRO A 2 5.59 -0.56 12.11
CA PRO A 2 4.74 -0.32 10.95
C PRO A 2 4.02 -1.59 10.48
N TYR A 3 2.75 -1.44 10.21
CA TYR A 3 1.95 -2.44 9.53
C TYR A 3 1.50 -1.83 8.21
N ILE A 4 1.98 -2.40 7.09
CA ILE A 4 1.70 -1.86 5.76
C ILE A 4 0.80 -2.85 5.03
N GLN A 5 -0.39 -2.42 4.68
CA GLN A 5 -1.32 -3.22 3.91
C GLN A 5 -1.57 -2.53 2.57
N ILE A 6 -1.25 -3.22 1.48
CA ILE A 6 -1.39 -2.69 0.13
C ILE A 6 -2.47 -3.50 -0.58
N LYS A 7 -3.40 -2.81 -1.21
CA LYS A 7 -4.40 -3.41 -2.09
C LYS A 7 -4.22 -2.84 -3.47
N ALA A 8 -4.11 -3.70 -4.46
CA ALA A 8 -3.78 -3.30 -5.82
C ALA A 8 -4.31 -4.34 -6.80
N TYR A 9 -4.37 -3.96 -8.09
CA TYR A 9 -4.68 -4.92 -9.14
C TYR A 9 -3.65 -6.05 -9.12
N PRO A 10 -4.04 -7.27 -9.54
CA PRO A 10 -3.12 -8.41 -9.50
C PRO A 10 -1.84 -8.19 -10.30
N LYS A 11 -0.75 -8.66 -9.74
CA LYS A 11 0.56 -8.72 -10.40
C LYS A 11 1.20 -10.06 -10.05
N ASP A 12 2.21 -10.46 -10.81
CA ASP A 12 2.87 -11.72 -10.54
C ASP A 12 3.66 -11.65 -9.21
N GLU A 13 3.98 -12.82 -8.69
CA GLU A 13 4.62 -12.91 -7.38
C GLU A 13 6.00 -12.23 -7.34
N LYS A 14 6.75 -12.28 -8.44
CA LYS A 14 8.08 -11.66 -8.46
C LYS A 14 8.00 -10.15 -8.32
N ILE A 15 7.02 -9.53 -8.98
CA ILE A 15 6.82 -8.09 -8.87
C ILE A 15 6.38 -7.72 -7.46
N LYS A 16 5.45 -8.48 -6.88
CA LYS A 16 4.99 -8.25 -5.52
C LYS A 16 6.12 -8.34 -4.52
N GLN A 17 6.97 -9.35 -4.64
CA GLN A 17 8.12 -9.53 -3.76
C GLN A 17 9.10 -8.36 -3.88
N LYS A 18 9.36 -7.93 -5.10
CA LYS A 18 10.27 -6.80 -5.34
C LYS A 18 9.73 -5.52 -4.70
N VAL A 19 8.44 -5.25 -4.86
CA VAL A 19 7.81 -4.08 -4.25
C VAL A 19 7.89 -4.16 -2.74
N ALA A 20 7.59 -5.33 -2.17
CA ALA A 20 7.66 -5.53 -0.73
C ALA A 20 9.06 -5.27 -0.20
N GLU A 21 10.09 -5.79 -0.87
CA GLU A 21 11.47 -5.59 -0.46
C GLU A 21 11.87 -4.12 -0.49
N ARG A 22 11.46 -3.39 -1.52
CA ARG A 22 11.80 -1.96 -1.64
C ARG A 22 11.08 -1.11 -0.60
N ILE A 23 9.83 -1.43 -0.30
CA ILE A 23 9.12 -0.73 0.76
C ILE A 23 9.74 -1.03 2.12
N ASN A 24 10.15 -2.27 2.33
CA ASN A 24 10.87 -2.65 3.55
C ASN A 24 12.12 -1.78 3.74
N GLU A 25 12.92 -1.60 2.69
CA GLU A 25 14.11 -0.76 2.74
C GLU A 25 13.78 0.68 3.11
N ILE A 26 12.71 1.24 2.53
CA ILE A 26 12.29 2.59 2.83
C ILE A 26 11.96 2.75 4.31
N PHE A 27 11.26 1.80 4.89
CA PHE A 27 10.92 1.87 6.30
C PHE A 27 12.13 1.73 7.21
N LEU A 28 13.12 0.94 6.81
CA LEU A 28 14.37 0.87 7.57
C LEU A 28 15.12 2.20 7.51
N GLU A 29 15.21 2.80 6.33
CA GLU A 29 16.01 4.00 6.12
C GLU A 29 15.32 5.28 6.60
N GLU A 30 14.06 5.46 6.24
CA GLU A 30 13.35 6.71 6.51
C GLU A 30 12.60 6.69 7.83
N TRP A 31 12.00 5.56 8.16
CA TRP A 31 11.24 5.42 9.41
C TRP A 31 12.15 5.10 10.59
N GLY A 32 13.28 4.47 10.32
CA GLY A 32 14.23 4.14 11.37
C GLY A 32 13.80 3.03 12.30
N CYS A 33 12.90 2.15 11.85
CA CYS A 33 12.44 1.04 12.68
C CYS A 33 13.33 -0.19 12.49
N PRO A 34 13.36 -1.10 13.48
CA PRO A 34 14.08 -2.36 13.30
C PRO A 34 13.33 -3.30 12.35
N GLN A 35 14.06 -4.22 11.72
CA GLN A 35 13.50 -5.14 10.73
C GLN A 35 12.33 -5.95 11.29
N GLU A 36 12.45 -6.43 12.52
CA GLU A 36 11.44 -7.27 13.14
C GLU A 36 10.13 -6.55 13.46
N ALA A 37 10.11 -5.22 13.34
CA ALA A 37 8.89 -4.43 13.54
C ALA A 37 8.00 -4.37 12.31
N ILE A 38 8.53 -4.73 11.13
CA ILE A 38 7.83 -4.52 9.85
C ILE A 38 6.96 -5.73 9.51
N SER A 39 5.67 -5.46 9.27
CA SER A 39 4.74 -6.44 8.71
C SER A 39 4.10 -5.82 7.47
N LEU A 40 4.09 -6.54 6.36
CA LEU A 40 3.63 -6.00 5.09
C LEU A 40 2.89 -7.07 4.30
N SER A 41 1.74 -6.70 3.76
CA SER A 41 0.98 -7.56 2.86
C SER A 41 0.62 -6.81 1.58
N ILE A 42 0.52 -7.55 0.49
CA ILE A 42 0.04 -7.03 -0.79
C ILE A 42 -1.08 -7.95 -1.24
N ASP A 43 -2.30 -7.42 -1.25
CA ASP A 43 -3.50 -8.18 -1.57
C ASP A 43 -4.02 -7.77 -2.95
N ALA A 44 -4.32 -8.77 -3.78
CA ALA A 44 -4.87 -8.54 -5.10
C ALA A 44 -6.37 -8.27 -5.02
N VAL A 45 -6.81 -7.23 -5.72
CA VAL A 45 -8.24 -6.94 -5.90
C VAL A 45 -8.49 -6.86 -7.40
N GLN A 46 -9.45 -7.65 -7.87
CA GLN A 46 -9.75 -7.66 -9.30
C GLN A 46 -10.30 -6.31 -9.76
N PRO A 47 -9.97 -5.88 -10.99
CA PRO A 47 -10.43 -4.58 -11.50
C PRO A 47 -11.94 -4.40 -11.42
N GLU A 48 -12.72 -5.44 -11.67
CA GLU A 48 -14.18 -5.35 -11.62
C GLU A 48 -14.74 -5.11 -10.23
N ASN A 49 -13.94 -5.38 -9.19
CA ASN A 49 -14.36 -5.17 -7.80
C ASN A 49 -13.77 -3.90 -7.20
N TRP A 50 -12.86 -3.25 -7.91
CA TRP A 50 -12.10 -2.12 -7.36
C TRP A 50 -12.98 -0.95 -6.94
N GLN A 51 -13.93 -0.55 -7.81
CA GLN A 51 -14.72 0.64 -7.52
C GLN A 51 -15.53 0.49 -6.25
N VAL A 52 -16.17 -0.66 -6.06
CA VAL A 52 -17.03 -0.89 -4.90
C VAL A 52 -16.19 -1.17 -3.66
N GLU A 53 -15.22 -2.07 -3.76
CA GLU A 53 -14.49 -2.54 -2.57
C GLU A 53 -13.40 -1.56 -2.11
N ILE A 54 -12.79 -0.83 -3.04
CA ILE A 54 -11.67 0.04 -2.70
C ILE A 54 -12.04 1.51 -2.80
N GLU A 55 -12.50 1.94 -3.98
CA GLU A 55 -12.78 3.36 -4.21
C GLU A 55 -13.85 3.87 -3.25
N GLN A 56 -14.98 3.20 -3.18
CA GLN A 56 -16.12 3.66 -2.39
C GLN A 56 -15.97 3.39 -0.90
N LYS A 57 -15.40 2.24 -0.54
CA LYS A 57 -15.31 1.85 0.87
C LYS A 57 -14.06 2.31 1.58
N GLU A 58 -12.96 2.49 0.85
CA GLU A 58 -11.66 2.78 1.46
C GLU A 58 -11.12 4.16 1.08
N ILE A 59 -11.07 4.48 -0.22
CA ILE A 59 -10.41 5.71 -0.66
C ILE A 59 -11.26 6.94 -0.37
N LEU A 60 -12.50 6.97 -0.87
CA LEU A 60 -13.35 8.15 -0.70
C LEU A 60 -13.62 8.48 0.76
N PRO A 61 -13.96 7.51 1.63
CA PRO A 61 -14.17 7.85 3.05
C PRO A 61 -12.92 8.37 3.76
N ASN A 62 -11.74 8.05 3.25
CA ASN A 62 -10.47 8.44 3.86
C ASN A 62 -9.70 9.44 3.01
N SER A 63 -10.35 10.11 2.07
CA SER A 63 -9.68 11.01 1.13
C SER A 63 -8.94 12.14 1.85
N ASP A 64 -9.44 12.60 2.97
CA ASP A 64 -8.82 13.65 3.76
C ASP A 64 -7.51 13.20 4.43
N LYS A 65 -7.28 11.90 4.52
CA LYS A 65 -6.07 11.33 5.12
C LYS A 65 -5.02 10.91 4.10
N MET A 66 -5.36 10.98 2.80
CA MET A 66 -4.45 10.53 1.76
C MET A 66 -3.33 11.54 1.54
N LEU A 67 -2.11 11.06 1.46
CA LEU A 67 -0.95 11.87 1.11
C LEU A 67 -0.75 11.96 -0.39
N ILE A 68 -1.23 10.94 -1.12
CA ILE A 68 -1.30 10.93 -2.56
C ILE A 68 -2.71 10.47 -2.93
N LEU A 69 -3.41 11.24 -3.73
CA LEU A 69 -4.76 10.91 -4.15
C LEU A 69 -4.84 11.08 -5.66
N ASN A 70 -5.19 9.99 -6.34
CA ASN A 70 -5.26 9.97 -7.81
C ASN A 70 -3.97 10.49 -8.45
N GLY A 71 -2.83 10.07 -7.88
CA GLY A 71 -1.52 10.40 -8.41
C GLY A 71 -0.99 11.77 -8.01
N ARG A 72 -1.71 12.53 -7.20
CA ARG A 72 -1.30 13.89 -6.80
C ARG A 72 -1.00 13.93 -5.31
N LYS A 73 0.05 14.64 -4.96
CA LYS A 73 0.36 14.91 -3.55
C LYS A 73 -0.70 15.82 -2.96
N THR A 74 -1.07 15.57 -1.72
CA THR A 74 -2.05 16.39 -1.00
C THR A 74 -1.39 17.42 -0.08
N TYR A 75 -0.07 17.49 -0.13
CA TYR A 75 0.71 18.36 0.74
C TYR A 75 1.73 19.18 -0.05
#